data_93391b46bc493c432afff0a7c6e1be16
#
_entry.id   93391b46bc493c432afff0a7c6e1be16
#
_cell.length_a   1.000
_cell.length_b   1.000
_cell.length_c   1.000
_cell.angle_alpha   90.00
_cell.angle_beta   90.00
_cell.angle_gamma   90.00
#
_symmetry.space_group_name_H-M   'P 1'
#
loop_
_entity.id
_entity.type
_entity.pdbx_description
1 polymer ?
#
loop_
_entity_poly.entity_id
_entity_poly.type
_entity_poly.pdbx_seq_one_letter_code
_entity_poly.pdbx_strand_id
1 'polypeptide(L)'
;MNEKRNGALDRYPIEKKRAGRPSVTVKEDGAVIFYLYAPAAKIVQVAGLGGYFTNKKINLMPDGQGGFFAEVQDFHWGMHYYFWYVDGVRICNPYAGISYGCFAAINTFEVQEKNVDFYFAKDIPHGTVSICKYASKVSSHLKECYVYTPYGYEAVSYTHLTLP
;
A
#
# COMPACT_ATOMS: atom_id res chain seq x y z
N MET A 1 10.60 -24.45 4.15
CA MET A 1 11.20 -23.17 3.75
C MET A 1 10.11 -22.12 3.90
N ASN A 2 10.05 -21.46 5.07
CA ASN A 2 9.00 -20.49 5.39
C ASN A 2 9.33 -19.17 4.68
N GLU A 3 8.68 -18.91 3.56
CA GLU A 3 8.63 -17.54 3.04
C GLU A 3 7.98 -16.65 4.11
N LYS A 4 8.75 -15.74 4.69
CA LYS A 4 8.22 -14.69 5.52
C LYS A 4 7.24 -13.89 4.66
N ARG A 5 5.96 -14.06 4.88
CA ARG A 5 4.93 -13.21 4.29
C ARG A 5 5.14 -11.82 4.86
N ASN A 6 5.58 -10.90 4.02
CA ASN A 6 5.58 -9.48 4.38
C ASN A 6 4.12 -9.07 4.55
N GLY A 7 3.71 -8.91 5.82
CA GLY A 7 2.31 -8.86 6.25
C GLY A 7 1.50 -7.65 5.82
N ALA A 8 2.01 -6.78 4.97
CA ALA A 8 1.30 -5.55 4.63
C ALA A 8 0.40 -5.74 3.43
N LEU A 9 -0.23 -6.55 2.97
CA LEU A 9 -1.19 -6.56 1.83
C LEU A 9 -0.97 -7.67 0.80
N ASP A 10 -0.76 -8.88 1.28
CA ASP A 10 -0.93 -10.06 0.43
C ASP A 10 -2.44 -10.29 0.07
N ARG A 11 -3.15 -9.18 -0.16
CA ARG A 11 -4.58 -9.21 -0.52
C ARG A 11 -4.83 -9.73 -1.92
N TYR A 12 -3.80 -9.78 -2.77
CA TYR A 12 -3.95 -10.20 -4.16
C TYR A 12 -2.81 -11.12 -4.61
N PRO A 13 -2.97 -12.44 -4.43
CA PRO A 13 -1.99 -13.42 -4.94
C PRO A 13 -1.82 -13.41 -6.47
N ILE A 14 -2.59 -12.58 -7.16
CA ILE A 14 -2.54 -12.41 -8.62
C ILE A 14 -1.28 -11.67 -9.08
N GLU A 15 -0.70 -10.82 -8.23
CA GLU A 15 0.49 -10.04 -8.57
C GLU A 15 1.70 -10.95 -8.88
N LYS A 16 1.92 -11.97 -8.07
CA LYS A 16 3.03 -12.93 -8.26
C LYS A 16 2.92 -13.78 -9.53
N LYS A 17 1.72 -13.95 -10.07
CA LYS A 17 1.48 -14.84 -11.23
C LYS A 17 1.52 -14.16 -12.58
N ARG A 18 1.26 -12.84 -12.65
CA ARG A 18 1.15 -12.12 -13.92
C ARG A 18 2.33 -11.25 -14.29
N ALA A 19 3.03 -10.68 -13.34
CA ALA A 19 4.08 -9.70 -13.60
C ALA A 19 5.50 -10.26 -13.57
N GLY A 20 5.72 -11.45 -13.05
CA GLY A 20 7.06 -12.05 -12.89
C GLY A 20 8.03 -11.22 -12.03
N ARG A 21 7.75 -9.93 -11.85
CA ARG A 21 8.55 -8.97 -11.09
C ARG A 21 7.64 -8.00 -10.37
N PRO A 22 7.83 -7.76 -9.06
CA PRO A 22 7.02 -6.80 -8.30
C PRO A 22 7.24 -5.37 -8.81
N SER A 23 6.17 -4.56 -8.72
CA SER A 23 6.21 -3.14 -9.13
C SER A 23 7.11 -2.29 -8.25
N VAL A 24 7.29 -2.68 -7.00
CA VAL A 24 8.20 -2.05 -6.06
C VAL A 24 8.95 -3.14 -5.28
N THR A 25 10.24 -2.99 -5.19
CA THR A 25 11.10 -3.81 -4.34
C THR A 25 11.91 -2.89 -3.44
N VAL A 26 11.74 -3.05 -2.13
CA VAL A 26 12.56 -2.37 -1.13
C VAL A 26 13.74 -3.27 -0.79
N LYS A 27 14.95 -2.75 -0.96
CA LYS A 27 16.20 -3.45 -0.66
C LYS A 27 16.54 -3.32 0.83
N GLU A 28 17.43 -4.17 1.32
CA GLU A 28 17.92 -4.15 2.70
C GLU A 28 18.68 -2.85 3.05
N ASP A 29 19.31 -2.22 2.06
CA ASP A 29 20.00 -0.93 2.20
C ASP A 29 19.05 0.28 2.18
N GLY A 30 17.75 0.05 1.98
CA GLY A 30 16.72 1.09 1.91
C GLY A 30 16.49 1.65 0.50
N ALA A 31 17.25 1.20 -0.50
CA ALA A 31 16.97 1.56 -1.89
C ALA A 31 15.63 0.95 -2.35
N VAL A 32 14.91 1.68 -3.17
CA VAL A 32 13.63 1.26 -3.73
C VAL A 32 13.75 1.13 -5.24
N ILE A 33 13.48 -0.07 -5.75
CA ILE A 33 13.41 -0.32 -7.18
C ILE A 33 11.94 -0.24 -7.60
N PHE A 34 11.65 0.66 -8.52
CA PHE A 34 10.39 0.73 -9.24
C PHE A 34 10.49 -0.04 -10.55
N TYR A 35 9.46 -0.82 -10.87
CA TYR A 35 9.38 -1.57 -12.12
C TYR A 35 7.96 -1.54 -12.68
N LEU A 36 7.86 -1.30 -13.98
CA LEU A 36 6.58 -1.41 -14.70
C LEU A 36 6.80 -2.10 -16.06
N TYR A 37 6.04 -3.15 -16.33
CA TYR A 37 6.00 -3.74 -17.67
C TYR A 37 5.02 -2.95 -18.54
N ALA A 38 5.56 -2.29 -19.56
CA ALA A 38 4.79 -1.43 -20.46
C ALA A 38 5.43 -1.43 -21.87
N PRO A 39 5.37 -2.56 -22.60
CA PRO A 39 6.19 -2.75 -23.81
C PRO A 39 5.83 -1.80 -24.96
N ALA A 40 4.66 -1.17 -24.95
CA ALA A 40 4.24 -0.20 -25.95
C ALA A 40 4.53 1.26 -25.53
N ALA A 41 4.97 1.49 -24.30
CA ALA A 41 5.24 2.83 -23.80
C ALA A 41 6.54 3.38 -24.35
N LYS A 42 6.56 4.69 -24.57
CA LYS A 42 7.76 5.45 -24.94
C LYS A 42 8.47 6.00 -23.71
N ILE A 43 7.70 6.47 -22.74
CA ILE A 43 8.19 7.09 -21.51
C ILE A 43 7.40 6.55 -20.33
N VAL A 44 8.12 6.04 -19.34
CA VAL A 44 7.52 5.65 -18.06
C VAL A 44 8.17 6.45 -16.94
N GLN A 45 7.33 7.00 -16.07
CA GLN A 45 7.77 7.78 -14.93
C GLN A 45 7.02 7.35 -13.68
N VAL A 46 7.62 7.56 -12.53
CA VAL A 46 6.97 7.44 -11.21
C VAL A 46 7.08 8.76 -10.48
N ALA A 47 6.02 9.13 -9.74
CA ALA A 47 6.01 10.32 -8.91
C ALA A 47 5.27 10.03 -7.60
N GLY A 48 5.81 10.50 -6.49
CA GLY A 48 5.19 10.38 -5.18
C GLY A 48 4.10 11.42 -4.94
N LEU A 49 3.28 11.12 -3.94
CA LEU A 49 2.30 12.03 -3.40
C LEU A 49 2.61 12.25 -1.91
N GLY A 50 3.05 13.45 -1.57
CA GLY A 50 3.44 13.81 -0.20
C GLY A 50 4.89 13.41 0.15
N GLY A 51 5.42 14.03 1.20
CA GLY A 51 6.75 13.74 1.73
C GLY A 51 7.91 14.06 0.79
N TYR A 52 9.01 13.38 1.00
CA TYR A 52 10.28 13.55 0.26
C TYR A 52 10.14 13.31 -1.25
N PHE A 53 9.19 12.45 -1.64
CA PHE A 53 8.95 12.06 -3.03
C PHE A 53 7.97 13.00 -3.76
N THR A 54 7.49 14.04 -3.08
CA THR A 54 6.51 14.98 -3.64
C THR A 54 7.09 15.77 -4.80
N ASN A 55 6.29 15.91 -5.86
CA ASN A 55 6.57 16.73 -7.05
C ASN A 55 7.80 16.35 -7.88
N LYS A 56 8.46 15.24 -7.58
CA LYS A 56 9.56 14.72 -8.40
C LYS A 56 9.01 13.61 -9.29
N LYS A 57 9.05 13.81 -10.60
CA LYS A 57 8.86 12.72 -11.56
C LYS A 57 10.22 12.10 -11.87
N ILE A 58 10.33 10.80 -11.63
CA ILE A 58 11.53 10.03 -11.91
C ILE A 58 11.31 9.25 -13.20
N ASN A 59 12.17 9.44 -14.17
CA ASN A 59 12.15 8.67 -15.40
C ASN A 59 12.69 7.27 -15.16
N LEU A 60 11.97 6.26 -15.63
CA LEU A 60 12.43 4.90 -15.63
C LEU A 60 13.21 4.61 -16.92
N MET A 61 14.23 3.78 -16.80
CA MET A 61 15.02 3.30 -17.93
C MET A 61 14.42 2.00 -18.47
N PRO A 62 14.37 1.82 -19.80
CA PRO A 62 13.93 0.56 -20.39
C PRO A 62 14.93 -0.56 -20.08
N ASP A 63 14.42 -1.77 -19.85
CA ASP A 63 15.22 -2.98 -19.60
C ASP A 63 15.53 -3.77 -20.88
N GLY A 64 15.06 -3.31 -22.03
CA GLY A 64 15.22 -3.99 -23.31
C GLY A 64 14.27 -5.16 -23.55
N GLN A 65 13.40 -5.48 -22.60
CA GLN A 65 12.43 -6.60 -22.66
C GLN A 65 10.97 -6.14 -22.53
N GLY A 66 10.75 -4.83 -22.66
CA GLY A 66 9.43 -4.19 -22.53
C GLY A 66 9.10 -3.73 -21.12
N GLY A 67 10.00 -3.88 -20.18
CA GLY A 67 9.92 -3.32 -18.85
C GLY A 67 10.69 -2.01 -18.72
N PHE A 68 10.33 -1.23 -17.71
CA PHE A 68 11.00 -0.01 -17.30
C PHE A 68 11.31 -0.07 -15.82
N PHE A 69 12.49 0.40 -15.43
CA PHE A 69 12.90 0.39 -14.03
C PHE A 69 13.65 1.67 -13.63
N ALA A 70 13.60 1.97 -12.35
CA ALA A 70 14.46 2.98 -11.71
C ALA A 70 14.78 2.52 -10.30
N GLU A 71 16.01 2.77 -9.85
CA GLU A 71 16.43 2.61 -8.48
C GLU A 71 16.55 3.99 -7.83
N VAL A 72 15.93 4.16 -6.68
CA VAL A 72 15.86 5.43 -5.96
C VAL A 72 16.34 5.22 -4.53
N GLN A 73 17.22 6.07 -4.08
CA GLN A 73 17.79 6.07 -2.73
C GLN A 73 17.05 7.07 -1.82
N ASP A 74 17.38 7.03 -0.53
CA ASP A 74 17.01 8.02 0.48
C ASP A 74 15.51 8.09 0.82
N PHE A 75 14.78 6.99 0.68
CA PHE A 75 13.45 6.90 1.24
C PHE A 75 13.50 6.82 2.77
N HIS A 76 12.72 7.66 3.43
CA HIS A 76 12.47 7.49 4.85
C HIS A 76 11.66 6.22 5.13
N TRP A 77 11.75 5.70 6.34
CA TRP A 77 10.86 4.64 6.79
C TRP A 77 9.39 5.08 6.78
N GLY A 78 8.48 4.12 6.64
CA GLY A 78 7.04 4.33 6.65
C GLY A 78 6.37 4.13 5.30
N MET A 79 5.10 4.50 5.25
CA MET A 79 4.24 4.33 4.09
C MET A 79 4.47 5.44 3.06
N HIS A 80 4.64 5.05 1.81
CA HIS A 80 4.79 5.95 0.68
C HIS A 80 3.67 5.75 -0.33
N TYR A 81 3.25 6.86 -0.95
CA TYR A 81 2.21 6.91 -1.96
C TYR A 81 2.80 7.35 -3.29
N TYR A 82 2.40 6.71 -4.40
CA TYR A 82 2.95 7.05 -5.70
C TYR A 82 1.95 6.79 -6.83
N PHE A 83 2.21 7.44 -7.96
CA PHE A 83 1.52 7.24 -9.23
C PHE A 83 2.51 6.89 -10.33
N TRP A 84 2.06 6.10 -11.26
CA TRP A 84 2.72 5.89 -12.53
C TRP A 84 2.27 6.93 -13.55
N TYR A 85 3.18 7.29 -14.43
CA TYR A 85 2.90 8.05 -15.62
C TYR A 85 3.43 7.28 -16.83
N VAL A 86 2.54 6.89 -17.72
CA VAL A 86 2.86 6.19 -18.96
C VAL A 86 2.51 7.12 -20.11
N ASP A 87 3.50 7.53 -20.88
CA ASP A 87 3.37 8.52 -21.96
C ASP A 87 2.58 9.78 -21.56
N GLY A 88 2.84 10.25 -20.33
CA GLY A 88 2.21 11.42 -19.74
C GLY A 88 0.86 11.17 -19.05
N VAL A 89 0.25 10.01 -19.22
CA VAL A 89 -1.01 9.66 -18.58
C VAL A 89 -0.75 9.09 -17.17
N ARG A 90 -1.40 9.68 -16.17
CA ARG A 90 -1.35 9.18 -14.79
C ARG A 90 -2.20 7.94 -14.65
N ILE A 91 -1.61 6.87 -14.14
CA ILE A 91 -2.31 5.61 -13.87
C ILE A 91 -2.02 5.11 -12.45
N CYS A 92 -2.94 4.29 -11.93
CA CYS A 92 -2.74 3.45 -10.77
C CYS A 92 -2.56 2.01 -11.27
N ASN A 93 -1.47 1.36 -10.90
CA ASN A 93 -1.24 -0.03 -11.30
C ASN A 93 -2.12 -0.95 -10.44
N PRO A 94 -3.09 -1.67 -11.02
CA PRO A 94 -3.99 -2.54 -10.26
C PRO A 94 -3.30 -3.80 -9.71
N TYR A 95 -2.09 -4.08 -10.16
CA TYR A 95 -1.30 -5.24 -9.72
C TYR A 95 -0.29 -4.91 -8.60
N ALA A 96 -0.25 -3.67 -8.15
CA ALA A 96 0.56 -3.23 -7.02
C ALA A 96 -0.31 -2.96 -5.79
N GLY A 97 0.31 -2.72 -4.65
CA GLY A 97 -0.39 -2.28 -3.44
C GLY A 97 -1.23 -1.04 -3.72
N ILE A 98 -2.51 -1.06 -3.38
CA ILE A 98 -3.44 0.05 -3.56
C ILE A 98 -4.02 0.46 -2.22
N SER A 99 -4.00 1.75 -1.96
CA SER A 99 -4.75 2.40 -0.89
C SER A 99 -5.73 3.40 -1.48
N TYR A 100 -6.74 3.74 -0.69
CA TYR A 100 -7.69 4.78 -1.03
C TYR A 100 -7.44 5.98 -0.12
N GLY A 101 -6.98 7.07 -0.70
CA GLY A 101 -6.69 8.31 0.00
C GLY A 101 -6.70 9.49 -0.97
N CYS A 102 -6.84 10.70 -0.45
CA CYS A 102 -6.89 11.90 -1.28
C CYS A 102 -7.90 11.79 -2.44
N PHE A 103 -9.05 11.17 -2.18
CA PHE A 103 -10.17 10.98 -3.12
C PHE A 103 -9.89 10.08 -4.33
N ALA A 104 -8.83 9.28 -4.31
CA ALA A 104 -8.47 8.39 -5.42
C ALA A 104 -7.84 7.09 -4.93
N ALA A 105 -7.86 6.08 -5.81
CA ALA A 105 -6.99 4.93 -5.67
C ALA A 105 -5.56 5.35 -5.97
N ILE A 106 -4.62 4.93 -5.14
CA ILE A 106 -3.21 5.29 -5.22
C ILE A 106 -2.35 4.08 -4.91
N ASN A 107 -1.25 3.91 -5.63
CA ASN A 107 -0.30 2.87 -5.30
C ASN A 107 0.51 3.21 -4.04
N THR A 108 0.83 2.18 -3.27
CA THR A 108 1.55 2.33 -2.01
C THR A 108 2.63 1.28 -1.87
N PHE A 109 3.67 1.64 -1.13
CA PHE A 109 4.67 0.73 -0.61
C PHE A 109 5.13 1.20 0.75
N GLU A 110 5.78 0.32 1.49
CA GLU A 110 6.30 0.61 2.81
C GLU A 110 7.81 0.36 2.84
N VAL A 111 8.56 1.32 3.38
CA VAL A 111 9.95 1.15 3.79
C VAL A 111 9.95 0.84 5.28
N GLN A 112 10.33 -0.38 5.63
CA GLN A 112 10.28 -0.84 7.01
C GLN A 112 11.35 -0.16 7.85
N GLU A 113 10.97 0.30 9.04
CA GLU A 113 11.92 0.81 10.01
C GLU A 113 12.75 -0.33 10.59
N LYS A 114 14.08 -0.16 10.61
CA LYS A 114 14.98 -1.17 11.16
C LYS A 114 14.76 -1.33 12.66
N ASN A 115 14.76 -2.58 13.13
CA ASN A 115 14.59 -2.95 14.54
C ASN A 115 13.24 -2.60 15.17
N VAL A 116 12.24 -2.32 14.35
CA VAL A 116 10.86 -2.06 14.78
C VAL A 116 9.96 -3.13 14.19
N ASP A 117 9.25 -3.86 15.04
CA ASP A 117 8.41 -4.99 14.62
C ASP A 117 6.97 -4.94 15.16
N PHE A 118 6.64 -3.92 15.95
CA PHE A 118 5.35 -3.86 16.65
C PHE A 118 4.14 -3.72 15.72
N TYR A 119 4.33 -3.18 14.52
CA TYR A 119 3.28 -3.01 13.52
C TYR A 119 3.28 -4.07 12.41
N PHE A 120 4.20 -5.02 12.46
CA PHE A 120 4.20 -6.14 11.51
C PHE A 120 3.16 -7.19 11.89
N ALA A 121 2.61 -7.83 10.86
CA ALA A 121 1.75 -8.97 11.08
C ALA A 121 2.53 -10.10 11.78
N LYS A 122 2.01 -10.53 12.93
CA LYS A 122 2.56 -11.62 13.75
C LYS A 122 1.56 -12.76 13.78
N ASP A 123 2.02 -13.96 14.01
CA ASP A 123 1.15 -15.13 14.25
C ASP A 123 0.66 -15.11 15.70
N ILE A 124 -0.23 -14.19 15.97
CA ILE A 124 -0.90 -13.99 17.27
C ILE A 124 -2.39 -13.77 17.03
N PRO A 125 -3.25 -13.94 18.05
CA PRO A 125 -4.65 -13.59 17.91
C PRO A 125 -4.84 -12.12 17.50
N HIS A 126 -5.58 -11.90 16.42
CA HIS A 126 -5.83 -10.57 15.87
C HIS A 126 -7.25 -10.11 16.15
N GLY A 127 -7.44 -8.80 16.18
CA GLY A 127 -8.75 -8.18 16.20
C GLY A 127 -9.46 -8.27 14.84
N THR A 128 -10.65 -7.75 14.80
CA THR A 128 -11.50 -7.72 13.60
C THR A 128 -11.68 -6.29 13.12
N VAL A 129 -11.61 -6.08 11.81
CA VAL A 129 -11.99 -4.82 11.17
C VAL A 129 -13.33 -5.02 10.47
N SER A 130 -14.36 -4.31 10.95
CA SER A 130 -15.71 -4.35 10.40
C SER A 130 -16.02 -3.08 9.61
N ILE A 131 -16.73 -3.21 8.50
CA ILE A 131 -17.25 -2.07 7.75
C ILE A 131 -18.67 -1.81 8.23
N CYS A 132 -18.89 -0.70 8.93
CA CYS A 132 -20.18 -0.29 9.43
C CYS A 132 -20.79 0.79 8.53
N LYS A 133 -21.99 0.53 8.03
CA LYS A 133 -22.77 1.50 7.25
C LYS A 133 -23.84 2.15 8.12
N TYR A 134 -23.97 3.46 8.03
CA TYR A 134 -24.94 4.22 8.83
C TYR A 134 -25.50 5.41 8.07
N ALA A 135 -26.74 5.79 8.40
CA ALA A 135 -27.34 7.00 7.88
C ALA A 135 -26.87 8.19 8.71
N SER A 136 -26.13 9.11 8.09
CA SER A 136 -25.67 10.33 8.74
C SER A 136 -26.76 11.39 8.73
N LYS A 137 -27.21 11.82 9.91
CA LYS A 137 -28.19 12.93 10.04
C LYS A 137 -27.60 14.27 9.63
N VAL A 138 -26.27 14.45 9.76
CA VAL A 138 -25.57 15.70 9.43
C VAL A 138 -25.43 15.89 7.93
N SER A 139 -25.04 14.85 7.21
CA SER A 139 -24.82 14.92 5.76
C SER A 139 -26.00 14.44 4.92
N SER A 140 -27.04 13.90 5.56
CA SER A 140 -28.20 13.27 4.91
C SER A 140 -27.86 12.18 3.89
N HIS A 141 -26.69 11.56 4.05
CA HIS A 141 -26.21 10.50 3.19
C HIS A 141 -25.86 9.23 3.97
N LEU A 142 -25.90 8.10 3.26
CA LEU A 142 -25.33 6.86 3.77
C LEU A 142 -23.80 7.01 3.82
N LYS A 143 -23.23 6.71 4.99
CA LYS A 143 -21.81 6.73 5.27
C LYS A 143 -21.33 5.34 5.64
N GLU A 144 -20.05 5.13 5.56
CA GLU A 144 -19.40 3.95 6.13
C GLU A 144 -18.18 4.35 6.96
N CYS A 145 -17.87 3.53 7.95
CA CYS A 145 -16.65 3.63 8.74
C CYS A 145 -16.07 2.25 8.98
N TYR A 146 -14.78 2.21 9.22
CA TYR A 146 -14.07 1.00 9.63
C TYR A 146 -13.95 1.01 11.14
N VAL A 147 -14.44 -0.06 11.78
CA VAL A 147 -14.38 -0.24 13.23
C VAL A 147 -13.45 -1.40 13.53
N TYR A 148 -12.36 -1.12 14.23
CA TYR A 148 -11.48 -2.15 14.75
C TYR A 148 -11.95 -2.59 16.14
N THR A 149 -12.13 -3.89 16.32
CA THR A 149 -12.40 -4.51 17.63
C THR A 149 -11.22 -5.40 18.00
N PRO A 150 -10.62 -5.26 19.21
CA PRO A 150 -9.53 -6.13 19.64
C PRO A 150 -9.95 -7.60 19.70
N TYR A 151 -8.96 -8.49 19.69
CA TYR A 151 -9.22 -9.92 19.92
C TYR A 151 -9.98 -10.14 21.23
N GLY A 152 -11.00 -10.98 21.17
CA GLY A 152 -11.84 -11.30 22.33
C GLY A 152 -12.90 -10.25 22.67
N TYR A 153 -13.02 -9.18 21.89
CA TYR A 153 -13.99 -8.10 22.14
C TYR A 153 -15.43 -8.61 22.28
N GLU A 154 -15.84 -9.55 21.43
CA GLU A 154 -17.18 -10.15 21.47
C GLU A 154 -17.40 -11.07 22.66
N ALA A 155 -16.32 -11.59 23.26
CA ALA A 155 -16.39 -12.47 24.42
C ALA A 155 -16.52 -11.70 25.74
N VAL A 156 -16.25 -10.38 25.72
CA VAL A 156 -16.40 -9.53 26.89
C VAL A 156 -17.84 -9.01 26.94
N SER A 157 -18.69 -9.69 27.69
CA SER A 157 -20.03 -9.19 28.01
C SER A 157 -19.88 -7.92 28.86
N TYR A 158 -20.13 -6.76 28.28
CA TYR A 158 -20.20 -5.49 29.01
C TYR A 158 -21.48 -5.40 29.85
N THR A 159 -21.61 -6.28 30.84
CA THR A 159 -22.73 -6.23 31.77
C THR A 159 -22.55 -5.20 32.90
N HIS A 160 -21.42 -4.47 32.90
CA HIS A 160 -21.15 -3.47 33.93
C HIS A 160 -20.58 -2.17 33.34
N LEU A 161 -21.39 -1.48 32.57
CA LEU A 161 -21.27 -0.02 32.43
C LEU A 161 -22.33 0.61 33.33
N THR A 162 -22.12 0.52 34.61
CA THR A 162 -22.78 1.43 35.57
C THR A 162 -22.00 2.73 35.50
N LEU A 163 -22.53 3.68 34.73
CA LEU A 163 -22.13 5.09 34.86
C LEU A 163 -22.59 5.57 36.24
N PRO A 164 -21.77 6.32 36.98
CA PRO A 164 -22.14 6.92 38.26
C PRO A 164 -23.23 7.97 38.10
#